data_311906d359376c636aab6ce1ea99b3d3
#
_entry.id   311906d359376c636aab6ce1ea99b3d3
#
_cell.length_a   1.000
_cell.length_b   1.000
_cell.length_c   1.000
_cell.angle_alpha   90.00
_cell.angle_beta   90.00
_cell.angle_gamma   90.00
#
_symmetry.space_group_name_H-M   'P 1'
#
loop_
_entity.id
_entity.type
_entity.pdbx_description
1 polymer ?
#
loop_
_entity_poly.entity_id
_entity_poly.type
_entity_poly.pdbx_seq_one_letter_code
_entity_poly.pdbx_strand_id
1 'polypeptide(L)'
;MSDERAAWLEQRRLAVDGHAAALEAGRAAEAEKAAVLLADFVRRATERGLTPAVLSAQSFNGRATYKTKLRGWYLKSNRSVAVGADGRFYALTVPSSLRARFTGAEVEPSTPRLVIGAGGRDGETMSLAELLERRLEAGADWP
;
A
#
# COMPACT_ATOMS: atom_id res chain seq x y z
N MET A 1 -26.57 42.30 -9.18
CA MET A 1 -25.48 41.62 -9.92
C MET A 1 -24.44 41.01 -9.00
N SER A 2 -23.87 41.76 -8.04
CA SER A 2 -22.87 41.23 -7.12
C SER A 2 -23.41 40.14 -6.20
N ASP A 3 -24.67 40.22 -5.77
CA ASP A 3 -25.28 39.22 -4.88
C ASP A 3 -25.54 37.89 -5.57
N GLU A 4 -25.95 37.91 -6.84
CA GLU A 4 -26.15 36.69 -7.62
C GLU A 4 -24.81 35.93 -7.88
N ARG A 5 -23.78 36.71 -8.19
CA ARG A 5 -22.46 36.18 -8.41
C ARG A 5 -21.87 35.58 -7.13
N ALA A 6 -22.03 36.26 -6.01
CA ALA A 6 -21.58 35.81 -4.70
C ALA A 6 -22.31 34.52 -4.31
N ALA A 7 -23.62 34.43 -4.53
CA ALA A 7 -24.40 33.24 -4.25
C ALA A 7 -23.95 32.06 -5.12
N TRP A 8 -23.67 32.31 -6.41
CA TRP A 8 -23.20 31.25 -7.33
C TRP A 8 -21.82 30.73 -6.94
N LEU A 9 -20.89 31.62 -6.57
CA LEU A 9 -19.55 31.24 -6.11
C LEU A 9 -19.63 30.46 -4.82
N GLU A 10 -20.51 30.81 -3.89
CA GLU A 10 -20.71 30.10 -2.64
C GLU A 10 -21.25 28.69 -2.88
N GLN A 11 -22.24 28.53 -3.76
CA GLN A 11 -22.79 27.24 -4.11
C GLN A 11 -21.73 26.35 -4.76
N ARG A 12 -20.91 26.94 -5.64
CA ARG A 12 -19.82 26.18 -6.29
C ARG A 12 -18.78 25.71 -5.28
N ARG A 13 -18.42 26.57 -4.33
CA ARG A 13 -17.47 26.22 -3.27
C ARG A 13 -18.00 25.08 -2.41
N LEU A 14 -19.26 25.14 -1.98
CA LEU A 14 -19.88 24.09 -1.19
C LEU A 14 -19.94 22.76 -1.95
N ALA A 15 -20.21 22.79 -3.25
CA ALA A 15 -20.23 21.60 -4.08
C ALA A 15 -18.83 20.95 -4.19
N VAL A 16 -17.78 21.76 -4.36
CA VAL A 16 -16.39 21.29 -4.41
C VAL A 16 -15.96 20.71 -3.07
N ASP A 17 -16.27 21.40 -1.97
CA ASP A 17 -15.94 20.92 -0.62
C ASP A 17 -16.68 19.62 -0.31
N GLY A 18 -17.94 19.50 -0.68
CA GLY A 18 -18.72 18.28 -0.51
C GLY A 18 -18.17 17.11 -1.31
N HIS A 19 -17.71 17.37 -2.54
CA HIS A 19 -17.09 16.35 -3.38
C HIS A 19 -15.77 15.86 -2.79
N ALA A 20 -14.92 16.78 -2.31
CA ALA A 20 -13.66 16.41 -1.65
C ALA A 20 -13.89 15.59 -0.39
N ALA A 21 -14.88 15.97 0.43
CA ALA A 21 -15.24 15.20 1.63
C ALA A 21 -15.75 13.81 1.28
N ALA A 22 -16.54 13.65 0.22
CA ALA A 22 -17.04 12.37 -0.25
C ALA A 22 -15.89 11.47 -0.74
N LEU A 23 -14.89 12.03 -1.43
CA LEU A 23 -13.72 11.29 -1.86
C LEU A 23 -12.89 10.79 -0.68
N GLU A 24 -12.68 11.64 0.32
CA GLU A 24 -11.98 11.24 1.54
C GLU A 24 -12.70 10.14 2.30
N ALA A 25 -14.02 10.26 2.45
CA ALA A 25 -14.83 9.23 3.09
C ALA A 25 -14.75 7.90 2.34
N GLY A 26 -14.75 7.95 1.00
CA GLY A 26 -14.58 6.77 0.15
C GLY A 26 -13.22 6.10 0.35
N ARG A 27 -12.16 6.89 0.42
CA ARG A 27 -10.80 6.38 0.68
C ARG A 27 -10.67 5.76 2.06
N ALA A 28 -11.26 6.40 3.07
CA ALA A 28 -11.25 5.88 4.43
C ALA A 28 -12.01 4.56 4.52
N ALA A 29 -13.17 4.44 3.87
CA ALA A 29 -13.95 3.21 3.83
C ALA A 29 -13.18 2.09 3.10
N GLU A 30 -12.51 2.42 1.99
CA GLU A 30 -11.66 1.48 1.26
C GLU A 30 -10.50 1.00 2.13
N ALA A 31 -9.83 1.93 2.82
CA ALA A 31 -8.71 1.59 3.71
C ALA A 31 -9.14 0.68 4.85
N GLU A 32 -10.32 0.88 5.42
CA GLU A 32 -10.86 0.00 6.46
C GLU A 32 -11.10 -1.41 5.94
N LYS A 33 -11.71 -1.55 4.76
CA LYS A 33 -11.93 -2.86 4.14
C LYS A 33 -10.61 -3.56 3.83
N ALA A 34 -9.65 -2.82 3.29
CA ALA A 34 -8.33 -3.36 3.02
C ALA A 34 -7.62 -3.78 4.30
N ALA A 35 -7.73 -3.00 5.38
CA ALA A 35 -7.12 -3.34 6.67
C ALA A 35 -7.67 -4.67 7.23
N VAL A 36 -8.97 -4.94 7.06
CA VAL A 36 -9.57 -6.22 7.46
C VAL A 36 -8.95 -7.37 6.67
N LEU A 37 -8.78 -7.21 5.36
CA LEU A 37 -8.15 -8.23 4.51
C LEU A 37 -6.70 -8.47 4.92
N LEU A 38 -5.96 -7.43 5.25
CA LEU A 38 -4.56 -7.54 5.67
C LEU A 38 -4.43 -8.24 7.01
N ALA A 39 -5.28 -7.91 7.98
CA ALA A 39 -5.30 -8.56 9.29
C ALA A 39 -5.64 -10.05 9.16
N ASP A 40 -6.63 -10.38 8.33
CA ASP A 40 -7.00 -11.77 8.04
C ASP A 40 -5.84 -12.53 7.39
N PHE A 41 -5.13 -11.90 6.45
CA PHE A 41 -3.94 -12.50 5.84
C PHE A 41 -2.88 -12.84 6.88
N VAL A 42 -2.54 -11.89 7.77
CA VAL A 42 -1.51 -12.11 8.81
C VAL A 42 -1.92 -13.27 9.71
N ARG A 43 -3.18 -13.32 10.12
CA ARG A 43 -3.71 -14.43 10.92
C ARG A 43 -3.56 -15.78 10.21
N ARG A 44 -3.99 -15.84 8.94
CA ARG A 44 -3.94 -17.07 8.15
C ARG A 44 -2.50 -17.50 7.84
N ALA A 45 -1.62 -16.56 7.52
CA ALA A 45 -0.21 -16.85 7.29
C ALA A 45 0.46 -17.39 8.55
N THR A 46 0.17 -16.81 9.69
CA THR A 46 0.67 -17.28 10.99
C THR A 46 0.16 -18.68 11.33
N GLU A 47 -1.12 -18.93 11.14
CA GLU A 47 -1.73 -20.25 11.36
C GLU A 47 -1.13 -21.33 10.47
N ARG A 48 -0.76 -20.98 9.25
CA ARG A 48 -0.10 -21.90 8.29
C ARG A 48 1.40 -22.06 8.53
N GLY A 49 1.96 -21.38 9.52
CA GLY A 49 3.38 -21.45 9.82
C GLY A 49 4.28 -20.71 8.83
N LEU A 50 3.74 -19.74 8.07
CA LEU A 50 4.54 -18.91 7.17
C LEU A 50 5.28 -17.86 7.99
N THR A 51 6.59 -18.01 8.13
CA THR A 51 7.43 -17.11 8.92
C THR A 51 7.63 -15.78 8.18
N PRO A 52 7.39 -14.64 8.82
CA PRO A 52 7.67 -13.35 8.18
C PRO A 52 9.17 -13.18 7.97
N ALA A 53 9.55 -12.69 6.79
CA ALA A 53 10.94 -12.43 6.43
C ALA A 53 11.31 -10.97 6.71
N VAL A 54 12.60 -10.70 6.85
CA VAL A 54 13.10 -9.33 6.88
C VAL A 54 12.90 -8.72 5.49
N LEU A 55 12.22 -7.56 5.44
CA LEU A 55 11.89 -6.92 4.18
C LEU A 55 13.00 -5.96 3.77
N SER A 56 13.21 -5.84 2.46
CA SER A 56 14.14 -4.89 1.85
C SER A 56 13.38 -3.92 0.95
N ALA A 57 13.84 -2.68 0.91
CA ALA A 57 13.34 -1.66 -0.01
C ALA A 57 14.27 -1.55 -1.22
N GLN A 58 13.73 -1.13 -2.35
CA GLN A 58 14.48 -0.93 -3.59
C GLN A 58 14.44 0.55 -3.98
N SER A 59 15.51 1.03 -4.61
CA SER A 59 15.46 2.35 -5.24
C SER A 59 14.51 2.33 -6.45
N PHE A 60 14.01 3.50 -6.86
CA PHE A 60 13.08 3.61 -7.98
C PHE A 60 13.65 3.04 -9.29
N ASN A 61 14.95 3.11 -9.48
CA ASN A 61 15.60 2.55 -10.66
C ASN A 61 15.95 1.06 -10.54
N GLY A 62 15.65 0.45 -9.39
CA GLY A 62 15.91 -0.96 -9.14
C GLY A 62 17.38 -1.34 -8.94
N ARG A 63 18.30 -0.38 -8.97
CA ARG A 63 19.75 -0.65 -8.90
C ARG A 63 20.29 -0.81 -7.49
N ALA A 64 19.59 -0.29 -6.49
CA ALA A 64 19.99 -0.39 -5.11
C ALA A 64 18.93 -1.08 -4.27
N THR A 65 19.38 -1.87 -3.31
CA THR A 65 18.52 -2.54 -2.33
C THR A 65 18.96 -2.11 -0.94
N TYR A 66 18.01 -1.75 -0.12
CA TYR A 66 18.27 -1.25 1.23
C TYR A 66 17.61 -2.16 2.26
N LYS A 67 18.30 -2.46 3.34
CA LYS A 67 17.71 -3.20 4.47
C LYS A 67 16.71 -2.32 5.18
N THR A 68 15.66 -2.95 5.71
CA THR A 68 14.70 -2.29 6.59
C THR A 68 14.62 -3.03 7.92
N LYS A 69 13.96 -2.43 8.90
CA LYS A 69 13.66 -3.08 10.17
C LYS A 69 12.33 -3.83 10.15
N LEU A 70 11.66 -3.85 8.99
CA LEU A 70 10.36 -4.45 8.83
C LEU A 70 10.47 -5.96 8.60
N ARG A 71 9.49 -6.68 9.14
CA ARG A 71 9.29 -8.10 8.87
C ARG A 71 7.89 -8.31 8.33
N GLY A 72 7.76 -9.21 7.38
CA GLY A 72 6.46 -9.49 6.79
C GLY A 72 6.58 -10.41 5.59
N TRP A 73 5.63 -10.28 4.67
CA TRP A 73 5.52 -11.13 3.49
C TRP A 73 5.39 -10.25 2.25
N TYR A 74 6.26 -10.46 1.27
CA TYR A 74 6.12 -9.81 -0.03
C TYR A 74 4.85 -10.33 -0.73
N LEU A 75 4.15 -9.44 -1.43
CA LEU A 75 2.93 -9.79 -2.16
C LEU A 75 3.14 -9.95 -3.65
N LYS A 76 4.20 -9.37 -4.20
CA LYS A 76 4.56 -9.49 -5.62
C LYS A 76 5.99 -10.02 -5.76
N SER A 77 6.21 -10.76 -6.83
CA SER A 77 7.54 -11.36 -7.13
C SER A 77 8.63 -10.31 -7.32
N ASN A 78 8.28 -9.11 -7.76
CA ASN A 78 9.22 -7.98 -7.88
C ASN A 78 9.56 -7.33 -6.53
N ARG A 79 8.97 -7.81 -5.44
CA ARG A 79 9.19 -7.32 -4.07
C ARG A 79 8.87 -5.84 -3.86
N SER A 80 7.96 -5.29 -4.66
CA SER A 80 7.59 -3.87 -4.59
C SER A 80 6.58 -3.55 -3.50
N VAL A 81 5.81 -4.53 -3.06
CA VAL A 81 4.78 -4.37 -2.03
C VAL A 81 4.79 -5.55 -1.06
N ALA A 82 4.45 -5.27 0.18
CA ALA A 82 4.43 -6.29 1.23
C ALA A 82 3.39 -5.99 2.30
N VAL A 83 3.04 -7.02 3.06
CA VAL A 83 2.29 -6.91 4.31
C VAL A 83 3.26 -7.11 5.45
N GLY A 84 3.33 -6.17 6.38
CA GLY A 84 4.10 -6.33 7.60
C GLY A 84 3.46 -7.32 8.57
N ALA A 85 4.27 -7.89 9.44
CA ALA A 85 3.76 -8.71 10.55
C ALA A 85 2.81 -7.90 11.45
N ASP A 86 2.89 -6.58 11.39
CA ASP A 86 2.01 -5.64 12.08
C ASP A 86 0.64 -5.46 11.40
N GLY A 87 0.41 -6.11 10.26
CA GLY A 87 -0.84 -6.01 9.50
C GLY A 87 -0.93 -4.78 8.61
N ARG A 88 0.14 -4.00 8.47
CA ARG A 88 0.17 -2.80 7.65
C ARG A 88 0.69 -3.09 6.25
N PHE A 89 0.25 -2.29 5.30
CA PHE A 89 0.68 -2.38 3.90
C PHE A 89 1.88 -1.47 3.66
N TYR A 90 2.89 -1.98 2.95
CA TYR A 90 4.12 -1.24 2.66
C TYR A 90 4.43 -1.25 1.17
N ALA A 91 4.66 -0.07 0.61
CA ALA A 91 5.28 0.08 -0.70
C ALA A 91 6.79 0.17 -0.48
N LEU A 92 7.53 -0.74 -1.08
CA LEU A 92 8.96 -0.94 -0.80
C LEU A 92 9.88 -0.31 -1.85
N THR A 93 9.37 0.61 -2.64
CA THR A 93 10.17 1.39 -3.58
C THR A 93 10.41 2.78 -3.00
N VAL A 94 11.66 3.17 -2.88
CA VAL A 94 12.08 4.39 -2.19
C VAL A 94 13.07 5.19 -3.06
N PRO A 95 13.25 6.49 -2.80
CA PRO A 95 14.30 7.27 -3.47
C PRO A 95 15.69 6.71 -3.18
N SER A 96 16.59 6.80 -4.16
CA SER A 96 17.99 6.41 -3.97
C SER A 96 18.62 7.25 -2.87
N SER A 97 19.40 6.61 -1.98
CA SER A 97 20.05 7.29 -0.86
C SER A 97 21.36 6.60 -0.50
N LEU A 98 22.45 7.37 -0.46
CA LEU A 98 23.72 6.87 0.04
C LEU A 98 23.66 6.54 1.53
N ARG A 99 22.92 7.33 2.29
CA ARG A 99 22.73 7.10 3.71
C ARG A 99 22.02 5.76 3.96
N ALA A 100 20.99 5.47 3.17
CA ALA A 100 20.24 4.22 3.30
C ALA A 100 21.08 2.98 3.01
N ARG A 101 22.14 3.09 2.22
CA ARG A 101 23.08 1.99 1.99
C ARG A 101 23.81 1.55 3.25
N PHE A 102 24.08 2.50 4.15
CA PHE A 102 24.82 2.22 5.38
C PHE A 102 23.91 2.01 6.59
N THR A 103 22.82 2.77 6.68
CA THR A 103 21.94 2.75 7.84
C THR A 103 20.63 2.02 7.63
N GLY A 104 20.35 1.58 6.37
CA GLY A 104 19.07 1.03 5.98
C GLY A 104 18.04 2.11 5.66
N ALA A 105 16.92 1.69 5.07
CA ALA A 105 15.81 2.58 4.73
C ALA A 105 14.74 2.51 5.81
N GLU A 106 14.15 3.65 6.12
CA GLU A 106 12.93 3.73 6.90
C GLU A 106 11.75 3.83 5.93
N VAL A 107 10.80 2.91 6.07
CA VAL A 107 9.62 2.86 5.21
C VAL A 107 8.37 3.05 6.06
N GLU A 108 7.61 4.10 5.74
CA GLU A 108 6.35 4.36 6.40
C GLU A 108 5.25 3.45 5.83
N PRO A 109 4.24 3.06 6.64
CA PRO A 109 3.11 2.33 6.12
C PRO A 109 2.37 3.15 5.06
N SER A 110 1.92 2.48 4.01
CA SER A 110 1.10 3.09 2.97
C SER A 110 -0.37 2.86 3.25
N THR A 111 -1.21 3.79 2.83
CA THR A 111 -2.66 3.61 2.90
C THR A 111 -3.06 2.46 1.99
N PRO A 112 -3.68 1.39 2.51
CA PRO A 112 -4.01 0.24 1.68
C PRO A 112 -5.17 0.55 0.74
N ARG A 113 -5.12 -0.07 -0.45
CA ARG A 113 -6.17 0.02 -1.48
C ARG A 113 -6.67 -1.38 -1.81
N LEU A 114 -7.92 -1.45 -2.26
CA LEU A 114 -8.53 -2.73 -2.66
C LEU A 114 -8.03 -3.20 -4.04
N VAL A 115 -7.49 -2.30 -4.85
CA VAL A 115 -6.89 -2.61 -6.15
C VAL A 115 -5.44 -2.15 -6.14
N ILE A 116 -4.54 -3.08 -6.41
CA ILE A 116 -3.09 -2.85 -6.35
C ILE A 116 -2.52 -2.90 -7.77
N GLY A 117 -1.53 -2.04 -8.02
CA GLY A 117 -0.82 -2.04 -9.29
C GLY A 117 -1.38 -1.11 -10.35
N ALA A 118 -2.46 -0.36 -10.05
CA ALA A 118 -2.98 0.64 -10.98
C ALA A 118 -1.89 1.71 -11.22
N GLY A 119 -1.41 1.82 -12.47
CA GLY A 119 -0.32 2.72 -12.80
C GLY A 119 1.08 2.22 -12.39
N GLY A 120 1.20 0.99 -11.93
CA GLY A 120 2.47 0.39 -11.58
C GLY A 120 3.32 0.03 -12.80
N ARG A 121 4.63 -0.15 -12.60
CA ARG A 121 5.59 -0.47 -13.65
C ARG A 121 5.33 -1.79 -14.36
N ASP A 122 4.77 -2.75 -13.64
CA ASP A 122 4.47 -4.08 -14.19
C ASP A 122 3.20 -4.10 -15.05
N GLY A 123 2.44 -3.00 -15.07
CA GLY A 123 1.21 -2.91 -15.85
C GLY A 123 0.09 -3.84 -15.41
N GLU A 124 0.31 -4.66 -14.39
CA GLU A 124 -0.69 -5.57 -13.87
C GLU A 124 -1.53 -4.90 -12.79
N THR A 125 -2.85 -5.04 -12.93
CA THR A 125 -3.81 -4.58 -11.93
C THR A 125 -4.49 -5.80 -11.34
N MET A 126 -4.48 -5.90 -10.02
CA MET A 126 -5.04 -7.04 -9.32
C MET A 126 -5.72 -6.59 -8.03
N SER A 127 -6.79 -7.26 -7.64
CA SER A 127 -7.41 -6.97 -6.34
C SER A 127 -6.48 -7.38 -5.20
N LEU A 128 -6.52 -6.63 -4.11
CA LEU A 128 -5.76 -6.97 -2.91
C LEU A 128 -6.13 -8.37 -2.42
N ALA A 129 -7.42 -8.69 -2.38
CA ALA A 129 -7.89 -10.01 -1.95
C ALA A 129 -7.24 -11.14 -2.77
N GLU A 130 -7.16 -10.98 -4.08
CA GLU A 130 -6.55 -11.98 -4.98
C GLU A 130 -5.04 -12.11 -4.75
N LEU A 131 -4.33 -10.98 -4.58
CA LEU A 131 -2.90 -11.00 -4.25
C LEU A 131 -2.65 -11.76 -2.94
N LEU A 132 -3.44 -11.49 -1.92
CA LEU A 132 -3.30 -12.14 -0.62
C LEU A 132 -3.56 -13.65 -0.72
N GLU A 133 -4.60 -14.06 -1.44
CA GLU A 133 -4.88 -15.49 -1.65
C GLU A 133 -3.75 -16.19 -2.40
N ARG A 134 -3.23 -15.59 -3.45
CA ARG A 134 -2.10 -16.15 -4.21
C ARG A 134 -0.86 -16.32 -3.33
N ARG A 135 -0.61 -15.33 -2.48
CA ARG A 135 0.54 -15.40 -1.57
C ARG A 135 0.39 -16.53 -0.56
N LEU A 136 -0.81 -16.72 -0.01
CA LEU A 136 -1.09 -17.82 0.91
C LEU A 136 -0.96 -19.17 0.23
N GLU A 137 -1.45 -19.31 -1.00
CA GLU A 137 -1.37 -20.54 -1.77
C GLU A 137 0.07 -20.92 -2.09
N ALA A 138 0.93 -19.94 -2.38
CA ALA A 138 2.34 -20.17 -2.65
C ALA A 138 3.09 -20.69 -1.42
N GLY A 139 2.67 -20.32 -0.22
CA GLY A 139 3.26 -20.80 1.02
C GLY A 139 4.74 -20.46 1.12
N ALA A 140 5.55 -21.44 1.53
CA ALA A 140 6.99 -21.29 1.68
C ALA A 140 7.75 -21.27 0.35
N ASP A 141 7.13 -21.70 -0.74
CA ASP A 141 7.74 -21.75 -2.07
C ASP A 141 7.66 -20.43 -2.83
N TRP A 142 7.34 -19.37 -2.15
CA TRP A 142 7.20 -18.05 -2.74
C TRP A 142 8.57 -17.49 -3.15
N PRO A 143 8.69 -17.00 -4.40
CA PRO A 143 9.94 -16.44 -4.90
C PRO A 143 10.36 -15.15 -4.23
#